data_0e94b3ba317bcdae106cccb50162d12f
#
_entry.id   0e94b3ba317bcdae106cccb50162d12f
#
_cell.length_a   1.000
_cell.length_b   1.000
_cell.length_c   1.000
_cell.angle_alpha   90.00
_cell.angle_beta   90.00
_cell.angle_gamma   90.00
#
_symmetry.space_group_name_H-M   'P 1'
#
loop_
_entity.id
_entity.type
_entity.pdbx_description
1 polymer ?
#
loop_
_entity_poly.entity_id
_entity_poly.type
_entity_poly.pdbx_seq_one_letter_code
_entity_poly.pdbx_strand_id
1 'polypeptide(L)'
;MKEPVKNILKLIFVGIATTVVRIIGQLSIPAGEQAVLAPSIFAQNGTMPVVFTIYGIFAYSLIAALFLLIRKRMGGNHIRQGLRYSLACCAVWIVYLWEPLPHVAPLDRITYPVADGLALLVMGLLLGWLFGQTSPPIKKHRLKPLALPVLIIILCFIAGRLLLYCVAGIYSSFPEKTVETLLWCLLAGFVTACAMAWLNRYVSGGSRIKRALIMGGLLFGVDLFLFNFFMPLVFTADIPDLILRTLTDTFAVTVGCLALPNSQKGACIDG
;
A
#
# COMPACT_ATOMS: atom_id res chain seq x y z
N MET A 1 16.73 -7.16 27.49
CA MET A 1 16.44 -7.51 26.08
C MET A 1 17.04 -6.45 25.18
N LYS A 2 17.82 -6.81 24.16
CA LYS A 2 18.47 -5.86 23.24
C LYS A 2 17.42 -5.05 22.46
N GLU A 3 17.67 -3.77 22.17
CA GLU A 3 16.74 -2.87 21.45
C GLU A 3 16.15 -3.45 20.13
N PRO A 4 16.95 -4.16 19.28
CA PRO A 4 16.38 -4.76 18.06
C PRO A 4 15.30 -5.80 18.36
N VAL A 5 15.47 -6.62 19.40
CA VAL A 5 14.48 -7.65 19.79
C VAL A 5 13.17 -6.99 20.27
N LYS A 6 13.28 -5.90 21.06
CA LYS A 6 12.10 -5.13 21.49
C LYS A 6 11.34 -4.56 20.30
N ASN A 7 12.02 -4.07 19.28
CA ASN A 7 11.39 -3.53 18.08
C ASN A 7 10.69 -4.62 17.27
N ILE A 8 11.29 -5.80 17.12
CA ILE A 8 10.66 -6.94 16.46
C ILE A 8 9.38 -7.35 17.18
N LEU A 9 9.41 -7.50 18.51
CA LEU A 9 8.23 -7.85 19.29
C LEU A 9 7.12 -6.80 19.18
N LYS A 10 7.46 -5.51 19.17
CA LYS A 10 6.49 -4.43 18.94
C LYS A 10 5.87 -4.52 17.53
N LEU A 11 6.66 -4.82 16.50
CA LEU A 11 6.16 -4.99 15.13
C LEU A 11 5.19 -6.18 15.02
N ILE A 12 5.55 -7.31 15.62
CA ILE A 12 4.68 -8.50 15.68
C ILE A 12 3.38 -8.16 16.42
N PHE A 13 3.45 -7.43 17.54
CA PHE A 13 2.27 -6.98 18.27
C PHE A 13 1.36 -6.09 17.40
N VAL A 14 1.94 -5.15 16.65
CA VAL A 14 1.18 -4.33 15.67
C VAL A 14 0.53 -5.21 14.62
N GLY A 15 1.27 -6.18 14.08
CA GLY A 15 0.74 -7.15 13.11
C GLY A 15 -0.44 -7.95 13.66
N ILE A 16 -0.32 -8.49 14.88
CA ILE A 16 -1.40 -9.24 15.55
C ILE A 16 -2.63 -8.37 15.74
N ALA A 17 -2.47 -7.20 16.35
CA ALA A 17 -3.58 -6.30 16.63
C ALA A 17 -4.30 -5.85 15.35
N THR A 18 -3.54 -5.50 14.31
CA THR A 18 -4.10 -5.11 13.01
C THR A 18 -4.87 -6.26 12.35
N THR A 19 -4.31 -7.48 12.39
CA THR A 19 -4.97 -8.69 11.84
C THR A 19 -6.27 -8.98 12.58
N VAL A 20 -6.29 -8.89 13.91
CA VAL A 20 -7.49 -9.11 14.71
C VAL A 20 -8.58 -8.09 14.33
N VAL A 21 -8.23 -6.80 14.23
CA VAL A 21 -9.19 -5.76 13.81
C VAL A 21 -9.70 -6.03 12.39
N ARG A 22 -8.84 -6.46 11.47
CA ARG A 22 -9.21 -6.82 10.10
C ARG A 22 -10.21 -7.98 10.06
N ILE A 23 -9.95 -9.03 10.84
CA ILE A 23 -10.83 -10.21 10.92
C ILE A 23 -12.19 -9.82 11.55
N ILE A 24 -12.18 -9.08 12.67
CA ILE A 24 -13.42 -8.62 13.30
C ILE A 24 -14.23 -7.74 12.33
N GLY A 25 -13.58 -6.80 11.63
CA GLY A 25 -14.22 -5.97 10.62
C GLY A 25 -14.87 -6.80 9.52
N GLN A 26 -14.15 -7.80 9.00
CA GLN A 26 -14.67 -8.69 7.96
C GLN A 26 -15.86 -9.54 8.43
N LEU A 27 -15.84 -10.03 9.67
CA LEU A 27 -16.93 -10.84 10.23
C LEU A 27 -18.15 -9.99 10.66
N SER A 28 -17.95 -8.70 10.91
CA SER A 28 -19.00 -7.77 11.33
C SER A 28 -19.80 -7.16 10.18
N ILE A 29 -19.25 -7.21 8.95
CA ILE A 29 -19.87 -6.60 7.77
C ILE A 29 -20.14 -7.71 6.76
N PRO A 30 -21.34 -7.79 6.16
CA PRO A 30 -21.67 -8.82 5.19
C PRO A 30 -20.75 -8.70 3.96
N ALA A 31 -20.26 -9.85 3.50
CA ALA A 31 -19.53 -9.95 2.24
C ALA A 31 -20.49 -10.10 1.06
N GLY A 32 -20.04 -9.67 -0.11
CA GLY A 32 -20.75 -9.94 -1.36
C GLY A 32 -20.65 -11.41 -1.77
N GLU A 33 -21.64 -11.90 -2.47
CA GLU A 33 -21.61 -13.22 -3.09
C GLU A 33 -20.94 -13.13 -4.46
N GLN A 34 -19.95 -13.96 -4.70
CA GLN A 34 -19.31 -14.11 -6.01
C GLN A 34 -19.25 -15.59 -6.41
N ALA A 35 -19.37 -15.87 -7.71
CA ALA A 35 -19.33 -17.23 -8.27
C ALA A 35 -18.29 -17.36 -9.41
N VAL A 36 -17.45 -16.35 -9.62
CA VAL A 36 -16.50 -16.31 -10.74
C VAL A 36 -15.23 -17.11 -10.44
N LEU A 37 -14.70 -16.96 -9.23
CA LEU A 37 -13.51 -17.68 -8.78
C LEU A 37 -13.88 -18.81 -7.82
N ALA A 38 -13.29 -19.98 -8.05
CA ALA A 38 -13.42 -21.09 -7.11
C ALA A 38 -12.72 -20.75 -5.78
N PRO A 39 -13.20 -21.30 -4.65
CA PRO A 39 -12.52 -21.18 -3.38
C PRO A 39 -11.09 -21.72 -3.45
N SER A 40 -10.16 -21.11 -2.71
CA SER A 40 -8.79 -21.61 -2.61
C SER A 40 -8.73 -22.99 -1.95
N ILE A 41 -7.59 -23.68 -2.11
CA ILE A 41 -7.36 -24.96 -1.40
C ILE A 41 -7.49 -24.81 0.13
N PHE A 42 -7.12 -23.64 0.66
CA PHE A 42 -7.25 -23.34 2.10
C PHE A 42 -8.72 -23.19 2.51
N ALA A 43 -9.54 -22.55 1.67
CA ALA A 43 -10.97 -22.41 1.92
C ALA A 43 -11.70 -23.76 1.80
N GLN A 44 -11.35 -24.58 0.77
CA GLN A 44 -11.91 -25.91 0.59
C GLN A 44 -11.60 -26.86 1.76
N ASN A 45 -10.39 -26.77 2.33
CA ASN A 45 -9.96 -27.61 3.45
C ASN A 45 -10.33 -27.04 4.83
N GLY A 46 -11.04 -25.89 4.90
CA GLY A 46 -11.39 -25.25 6.17
C GLY A 46 -10.21 -24.60 6.91
N THR A 47 -9.02 -24.55 6.31
CA THR A 47 -7.79 -23.99 6.93
C THR A 47 -7.60 -22.50 6.66
N MET A 48 -8.44 -21.89 5.82
CA MET A 48 -8.33 -20.50 5.42
C MET A 48 -8.24 -19.52 6.61
N PRO A 49 -9.03 -19.63 7.70
CA PRO A 49 -8.92 -18.70 8.82
C PRO A 49 -7.54 -18.71 9.47
N VAL A 50 -6.92 -19.88 9.60
CA VAL A 50 -5.58 -20.04 10.21
C VAL A 50 -4.52 -19.43 9.30
N VAL A 51 -4.52 -19.80 8.01
CA VAL A 51 -3.53 -19.32 7.03
C VAL A 51 -3.67 -17.81 6.84
N PHE A 52 -4.89 -17.30 6.76
CA PHE A 52 -5.17 -15.85 6.68
C PHE A 52 -4.65 -15.10 7.90
N THR A 53 -4.83 -15.66 9.11
CA THR A 53 -4.34 -15.04 10.34
C THR A 53 -2.81 -15.00 10.36
N ILE A 54 -2.14 -16.11 10.03
CA ILE A 54 -0.66 -16.18 10.00
C ILE A 54 -0.11 -15.20 8.96
N TYR A 55 -0.66 -15.22 7.76
CA TYR A 55 -0.26 -14.31 6.69
C TYR A 55 -0.52 -12.85 7.05
N GLY A 56 -1.68 -12.53 7.62
CA GLY A 56 -2.04 -11.19 8.06
C GLY A 56 -1.06 -10.65 9.11
N ILE A 57 -0.72 -11.44 10.12
CA ILE A 57 0.29 -11.06 11.13
C ILE A 57 1.63 -10.75 10.45
N PHE A 58 2.08 -11.60 9.55
CA PHE A 58 3.32 -11.40 8.80
C PHE A 58 3.25 -10.13 7.95
N ALA A 59 2.21 -9.99 7.13
CA ALA A 59 2.04 -8.87 6.20
C ALA A 59 1.97 -7.52 6.93
N TYR A 60 1.09 -7.38 7.92
CA TYR A 60 0.97 -6.14 8.67
C TYR A 60 2.20 -5.83 9.53
N SER A 61 2.93 -6.84 10.03
CA SER A 61 4.21 -6.62 10.72
C SER A 61 5.26 -6.07 9.76
N LEU A 62 5.30 -6.55 8.53
CA LEU A 62 6.26 -6.09 7.52
C LEU A 62 5.90 -4.68 7.01
N ILE A 63 4.62 -4.40 6.75
CA ILE A 63 4.14 -3.04 6.43
C ILE A 63 4.49 -2.09 7.58
N ALA A 64 4.26 -2.49 8.82
CA ALA A 64 4.64 -1.72 10.01
C ALA A 64 6.15 -1.46 10.07
N ALA A 65 6.98 -2.42 9.66
CA ALA A 65 8.43 -2.24 9.62
C ALA A 65 8.88 -1.18 8.61
N LEU A 66 8.17 -1.02 7.50
CA LEU A 66 8.47 0.03 6.51
C LEU A 66 8.34 1.44 7.10
N PHE A 67 7.47 1.65 8.09
CA PHE A 67 7.37 2.91 8.82
C PHE A 67 8.70 3.34 9.45
N LEU A 68 9.52 2.37 9.89
CA LEU A 68 10.82 2.66 10.51
C LEU A 68 11.80 3.34 9.56
N LEU A 69 11.63 3.19 8.23
CA LEU A 69 12.46 3.83 7.21
C LEU A 69 12.28 5.35 7.19
N ILE A 70 11.07 5.83 7.52
CA ILE A 70 10.69 7.24 7.36
C ILE A 70 10.40 7.97 8.68
N ARG A 71 10.12 7.24 9.78
CA ARG A 71 9.65 7.81 11.06
C ARG A 71 10.54 8.93 11.61
N LYS A 72 11.88 8.78 11.53
CA LYS A 72 12.85 9.75 12.08
C LYS A 72 12.72 11.15 11.45
N ARG A 73 12.09 11.25 10.29
CA ARG A 73 11.90 12.50 9.54
C ARG A 73 10.45 12.98 9.53
N MET A 74 9.55 12.23 10.16
CA MET A 74 8.17 12.65 10.34
C MET A 74 8.06 13.50 11.61
N GLY A 75 8.23 14.83 11.47
CA GLY A 75 8.11 15.73 12.61
C GLY A 75 6.68 15.84 13.17
N GLY A 76 6.57 16.38 14.38
CA GLY A 76 5.31 16.63 15.06
C GLY A 76 4.94 15.57 16.10
N ASN A 77 3.64 15.47 16.41
CA ASN A 77 3.11 14.52 17.40
C ASN A 77 3.32 13.07 16.92
N HIS A 78 3.74 12.20 17.83
CA HIS A 78 4.04 10.80 17.59
C HIS A 78 2.85 10.02 16.95
N ILE A 79 1.62 10.22 17.44
CA ILE A 79 0.42 9.59 16.88
C ILE A 79 0.18 10.02 15.42
N ARG A 80 0.35 11.33 15.15
CA ARG A 80 0.18 11.86 13.79
C ARG A 80 1.21 11.30 12.80
N GLN A 81 2.39 10.88 13.26
CA GLN A 81 3.40 10.24 12.40
C GLN A 81 2.91 8.89 11.90
N GLY A 82 2.44 8.02 12.82
CA GLY A 82 1.89 6.72 12.45
C GLY A 82 0.64 6.84 11.57
N LEU A 83 -0.30 7.74 11.91
CA LEU A 83 -1.50 7.97 11.10
C LEU A 83 -1.18 8.49 9.69
N ARG A 84 -0.21 9.38 9.52
CA ARG A 84 0.18 9.87 8.18
C ARG A 84 0.71 8.74 7.30
N TYR A 85 1.49 7.83 7.87
CA TYR A 85 1.99 6.68 7.14
C TYR A 85 0.85 5.72 6.76
N SER A 86 0.05 5.32 7.76
CA SER A 86 -1.03 4.37 7.52
C SER A 86 -2.13 4.91 6.61
N LEU A 87 -2.41 6.22 6.63
CA LEU A 87 -3.33 6.85 5.69
C LEU A 87 -2.83 6.77 4.24
N ALA A 88 -1.52 6.87 4.02
CA ALA A 88 -0.96 6.69 2.67
C ALA A 88 -1.14 5.23 2.20
N CYS A 89 -0.83 4.23 3.04
CA CYS A 89 -1.08 2.82 2.75
C CYS A 89 -2.59 2.55 2.54
N CYS A 90 -3.44 3.07 3.43
CA CYS A 90 -4.88 2.93 3.37
C CYS A 90 -5.47 3.47 2.05
N ALA A 91 -5.05 4.66 1.61
CA ALA A 91 -5.50 5.24 0.36
C ALA A 91 -5.14 4.35 -0.85
N VAL A 92 -3.93 3.79 -0.87
CA VAL A 92 -3.49 2.85 -1.91
C VAL A 92 -4.33 1.57 -1.85
N TRP A 93 -4.51 0.95 -0.68
CA TRP A 93 -5.30 -0.28 -0.55
C TRP A 93 -6.75 -0.09 -0.98
N ILE A 94 -7.40 0.99 -0.55
CA ILE A 94 -8.80 1.27 -0.91
C ILE A 94 -8.94 1.39 -2.44
N VAL A 95 -8.06 2.10 -3.10
CA VAL A 95 -8.18 2.28 -4.56
C VAL A 95 -7.91 0.97 -5.30
N TYR A 96 -7.03 0.09 -4.80
CA TYR A 96 -6.82 -1.24 -5.38
C TYR A 96 -8.01 -2.18 -5.14
N LEU A 97 -8.66 -2.10 -3.97
CA LEU A 97 -9.92 -2.84 -3.71
C LEU A 97 -11.08 -2.41 -4.62
N TRP A 98 -10.98 -1.24 -5.23
CA TRP A 98 -11.96 -0.76 -6.21
C TRP A 98 -11.64 -1.18 -7.66
N GLU A 99 -10.56 -1.93 -7.88
CA GLU A 99 -10.29 -2.48 -9.21
C GLU A 99 -11.52 -3.26 -9.71
N PRO A 100 -12.04 -2.96 -10.92
CA PRO A 100 -13.23 -3.63 -11.43
C PRO A 100 -12.90 -5.04 -11.95
N LEU A 101 -12.52 -5.93 -11.02
CA LEU A 101 -12.24 -7.32 -11.35
C LEU A 101 -13.57 -8.12 -11.51
N PRO A 102 -13.59 -9.17 -12.34
CA PRO A 102 -14.82 -9.94 -12.62
C PRO A 102 -15.47 -10.54 -11.37
N HIS A 103 -14.67 -10.92 -10.36
CA HIS A 103 -15.16 -11.53 -9.11
C HIS A 103 -15.55 -10.53 -8.01
N VAL A 104 -15.34 -9.24 -8.20
CA VAL A 104 -15.65 -8.23 -7.18
C VAL A 104 -17.14 -7.92 -7.19
N ALA A 105 -17.84 -8.40 -6.17
CA ALA A 105 -19.25 -8.10 -5.97
C ALA A 105 -19.45 -6.61 -5.59
N PRO A 106 -20.62 -6.01 -5.93
CA PRO A 106 -20.88 -4.59 -5.61
C PRO A 106 -20.73 -4.27 -4.11
N LEU A 107 -21.15 -5.18 -3.23
CA LEU A 107 -21.05 -5.00 -1.79
C LEU A 107 -19.59 -5.03 -1.30
N ASP A 108 -18.74 -5.82 -1.94
CA ASP A 108 -17.32 -5.96 -1.58
C ASP A 108 -16.53 -4.66 -1.81
N ARG A 109 -17.00 -3.81 -2.74
CA ARG A 109 -16.44 -2.45 -2.96
C ARG A 109 -16.63 -1.52 -1.74
N ILE A 110 -17.44 -1.89 -0.77
CA ILE A 110 -17.66 -1.17 0.49
C ILE A 110 -17.07 -1.96 1.65
N THR A 111 -17.39 -3.24 1.73
CA THR A 111 -17.03 -4.11 2.86
C THR A 111 -15.52 -4.21 3.06
N TYR A 112 -14.76 -4.56 2.01
CA TYR A 112 -13.31 -4.69 2.10
C TYR A 112 -12.62 -3.36 2.39
N PRO A 113 -12.90 -2.24 1.70
CA PRO A 113 -12.32 -0.95 2.03
C PRO A 113 -12.59 -0.50 3.46
N VAL A 114 -13.78 -0.74 4.01
CA VAL A 114 -14.10 -0.39 5.39
C VAL A 114 -13.31 -1.24 6.38
N ALA A 115 -13.29 -2.56 6.20
CA ALA A 115 -12.57 -3.47 7.09
C ALA A 115 -11.05 -3.23 7.06
N ASP A 116 -10.47 -3.09 5.86
CA ASP A 116 -9.04 -2.82 5.68
C ASP A 116 -8.66 -1.40 6.13
N GLY A 117 -9.50 -0.42 5.84
CA GLY A 117 -9.31 0.95 6.28
C GLY A 117 -9.25 1.07 7.81
N LEU A 118 -10.19 0.43 8.52
CA LEU A 118 -10.19 0.40 9.99
C LEU A 118 -8.93 -0.29 10.54
N ALA A 119 -8.55 -1.43 9.97
CA ALA A 119 -7.33 -2.15 10.37
C ALA A 119 -6.07 -1.29 10.20
N LEU A 120 -5.92 -0.65 9.03
CA LEU A 120 -4.78 0.23 8.75
C LEU A 120 -4.77 1.49 9.63
N LEU A 121 -5.94 2.06 9.97
CA LEU A 121 -6.01 3.17 10.92
C LEU A 121 -5.53 2.76 12.31
N VAL A 122 -5.95 1.58 12.80
CA VAL A 122 -5.48 1.04 14.08
C VAL A 122 -3.98 0.77 14.02
N MET A 123 -3.47 0.21 12.92
CA MET A 123 -2.03 0.07 12.70
C MET A 123 -1.30 1.41 12.85
N GLY A 124 -1.83 2.47 12.24
CA GLY A 124 -1.24 3.80 12.33
C GLY A 124 -1.21 4.37 13.74
N LEU A 125 -2.27 4.18 14.53
CA LEU A 125 -2.32 4.57 15.94
C LEU A 125 -1.25 3.83 16.76
N LEU A 126 -1.16 2.51 16.58
CA LEU A 126 -0.18 1.67 17.27
C LEU A 126 1.26 2.01 16.86
N LEU A 127 1.52 2.26 15.57
CA LEU A 127 2.83 2.70 15.09
C LEU A 127 3.24 4.03 15.70
N GLY A 128 2.31 4.98 15.75
CA GLY A 128 2.54 6.27 16.39
C GLY A 128 2.86 6.10 17.89
N TRP A 129 2.07 5.31 18.60
CA TRP A 129 2.24 5.06 20.03
C TRP A 129 3.55 4.33 20.35
N LEU A 130 3.87 3.27 19.63
CA LEU A 130 5.02 2.39 19.96
C LEU A 130 6.36 2.87 19.39
N PHE A 131 6.34 3.58 18.27
CA PHE A 131 7.54 3.94 17.52
C PHE A 131 7.66 5.41 17.16
N GLY A 132 6.60 6.20 17.32
CA GLY A 132 6.61 7.63 17.04
C GLY A 132 7.52 8.37 18.02
N GLN A 133 8.13 9.45 17.56
CA GLN A 133 9.01 10.31 18.35
C GLN A 133 8.50 11.75 18.25
N THR A 134 8.16 12.33 19.39
CA THR A 134 7.83 13.76 19.42
C THR A 134 9.07 14.55 19.02
N SER A 135 8.99 15.24 17.91
CA SER A 135 10.06 16.06 17.36
C SER A 135 9.52 17.41 16.88
N PRO A 136 10.34 18.45 16.79
CA PRO A 136 9.89 19.72 16.28
C PRO A 136 9.21 19.58 14.92
N PRO A 137 8.19 20.37 14.62
CA PRO A 137 7.57 20.35 13.30
C PRO A 137 8.62 20.70 12.25
N ILE A 138 8.63 19.93 11.17
CA ILE A 138 9.52 20.21 10.03
C ILE A 138 9.21 21.62 9.52
N LYS A 139 10.21 22.49 9.46
CA LYS A 139 10.05 23.83 8.84
C LYS A 139 9.44 23.66 7.45
N LYS A 140 8.37 24.39 7.19
CA LYS A 140 7.70 24.40 5.88
C LYS A 140 8.65 24.99 4.84
N HIS A 141 9.45 24.15 4.20
CA HIS A 141 10.15 24.55 2.98
C HIS A 141 9.14 24.82 1.86
N ARG A 142 9.41 25.86 1.08
CA ARG A 142 8.62 26.17 -0.12
C ARG A 142 8.55 24.93 -1.00
N LEU A 143 7.38 24.32 -1.09
CA LEU A 143 7.18 23.09 -1.86
C LEU A 143 7.43 23.41 -3.33
N LYS A 144 8.34 22.70 -3.97
CA LYS A 144 8.45 22.71 -5.43
C LYS A 144 7.14 22.23 -6.03
N PRO A 145 6.73 22.74 -7.19
CA PRO A 145 5.51 22.27 -7.84
C PRO A 145 5.61 20.76 -8.06
N LEU A 146 4.62 20.03 -7.55
CA LEU A 146 4.56 18.55 -7.61
C LEU A 146 3.67 18.08 -8.76
N ALA A 147 3.00 18.99 -9.48
CA ALA A 147 2.06 18.63 -10.54
C ALA A 147 2.72 17.75 -11.64
N LEU A 148 3.87 18.18 -12.16
CA LEU A 148 4.57 17.41 -13.19
C LEU A 148 5.06 16.03 -12.69
N PRO A 149 5.74 15.90 -11.54
CA PRO A 149 6.08 14.59 -10.97
C PRO A 149 4.87 13.67 -10.74
N VAL A 150 3.77 14.23 -10.21
CA VAL A 150 2.53 13.47 -10.02
C VAL A 150 2.00 12.97 -11.36
N LEU A 151 1.92 13.83 -12.37
CA LEU A 151 1.49 13.44 -13.72
C LEU A 151 2.38 12.33 -14.31
N ILE A 152 3.69 12.41 -14.14
CA ILE A 152 4.61 11.37 -14.64
C ILE A 152 4.34 10.02 -13.96
N ILE A 153 4.11 9.99 -12.65
CA ILE A 153 3.76 8.75 -11.94
C ILE A 153 2.44 8.17 -12.47
N ILE A 154 1.42 9.00 -12.67
CA ILE A 154 0.13 8.58 -13.24
C ILE A 154 0.33 7.98 -14.63
N LEU A 155 1.06 8.63 -15.51
CA LEU A 155 1.30 8.15 -16.87
C LEU A 155 2.09 6.85 -16.88
N CYS A 156 3.13 6.70 -16.05
CA CYS A 156 3.87 5.45 -15.90
C CYS A 156 2.96 4.32 -15.42
N PHE A 157 2.10 4.58 -14.43
CA PHE A 157 1.16 3.60 -13.91
C PHE A 157 0.16 3.14 -14.98
N ILE A 158 -0.48 4.09 -15.69
CA ILE A 158 -1.43 3.78 -16.77
C ILE A 158 -0.74 2.98 -17.88
N ALA A 159 0.47 3.38 -18.29
CA ALA A 159 1.23 2.66 -19.32
C ALA A 159 1.54 1.21 -18.90
N GLY A 160 1.92 1.00 -17.62
CA GLY A 160 2.14 -0.34 -17.07
C GLY A 160 0.85 -1.18 -17.10
N ARG A 161 -0.27 -0.61 -16.70
CA ARG A 161 -1.57 -1.30 -16.71
C ARG A 161 -2.07 -1.61 -18.11
N LEU A 162 -1.91 -0.69 -19.06
CA LEU A 162 -2.26 -0.96 -20.47
C LEU A 162 -1.39 -2.08 -21.07
N LEU A 163 -0.07 -2.12 -20.74
CA LEU A 163 0.79 -3.23 -21.14
C LEU A 163 0.26 -4.57 -20.61
N LEU A 164 -0.16 -4.62 -19.37
CA LEU A 164 -0.71 -5.82 -18.74
C LEU A 164 -2.02 -6.27 -19.42
N TYR A 165 -2.92 -5.33 -19.69
CA TYR A 165 -4.22 -5.66 -20.27
C TYR A 165 -4.14 -6.00 -21.77
N CYS A 166 -3.37 -5.24 -22.54
CA CYS A 166 -3.37 -5.37 -24.01
C CYS A 166 -2.31 -6.36 -24.52
N VAL A 167 -1.22 -6.59 -23.77
CA VAL A 167 -0.12 -7.44 -24.24
C VAL A 167 -0.03 -8.72 -23.43
N ALA A 168 -0.05 -8.63 -22.10
CA ALA A 168 0.07 -9.81 -21.24
C ALA A 168 -1.26 -10.55 -21.04
N GLY A 169 -2.41 -9.90 -21.25
CA GLY A 169 -3.73 -10.52 -21.15
C GLY A 169 -4.07 -10.99 -19.72
N ILE A 170 -3.65 -10.23 -18.69
CA ILE A 170 -3.89 -10.59 -17.29
C ILE A 170 -5.38 -10.68 -16.98
N TYR A 171 -5.72 -11.43 -15.91
CA TYR A 171 -7.08 -11.50 -15.37
C TYR A 171 -7.61 -10.11 -15.00
N SER A 172 -8.62 -9.63 -15.74
CA SER A 172 -9.19 -8.29 -15.56
C SER A 172 -10.58 -8.21 -16.21
N SER A 173 -11.34 -7.15 -15.88
CA SER A 173 -12.57 -6.81 -16.62
C SER A 173 -12.31 -5.85 -17.79
N PHE A 174 -11.06 -5.65 -18.21
CA PHE A 174 -10.75 -4.68 -19.25
C PHE A 174 -11.51 -4.92 -20.57
N PRO A 175 -11.66 -6.16 -21.07
CA PRO A 175 -12.42 -6.42 -22.31
C PRO A 175 -13.90 -6.03 -22.20
N GLU A 176 -14.55 -6.32 -21.07
CA GLU A 176 -16.00 -6.13 -20.87
C GLU A 176 -16.33 -4.74 -20.32
N LYS A 177 -15.41 -4.13 -19.54
CA LYS A 177 -15.59 -2.86 -18.82
C LYS A 177 -14.43 -1.90 -19.06
N THR A 178 -14.07 -1.70 -20.33
CA THR A 178 -12.90 -0.91 -20.72
C THR A 178 -12.90 0.48 -20.08
N VAL A 179 -14.01 1.21 -20.17
CA VAL A 179 -14.09 2.59 -19.64
C VAL A 179 -13.96 2.61 -18.12
N GLU A 180 -14.66 1.72 -17.41
CA GLU A 180 -14.59 1.63 -15.95
C GLU A 180 -13.16 1.30 -15.49
N THR A 181 -12.50 0.36 -16.20
CA THR A 181 -11.12 -0.04 -15.90
C THR A 181 -10.12 1.10 -16.17
N LEU A 182 -10.30 1.87 -17.25
CA LEU A 182 -9.45 3.04 -17.53
C LEU A 182 -9.63 4.16 -16.50
N LEU A 183 -10.88 4.43 -16.10
CA LEU A 183 -11.17 5.39 -15.03
C LEU A 183 -10.54 4.96 -13.70
N TRP A 184 -10.61 3.66 -13.39
CA TRP A 184 -9.93 3.11 -12.24
C TRP A 184 -8.39 3.25 -12.36
N CYS A 185 -7.79 2.97 -13.51
CA CYS A 185 -6.35 3.16 -13.73
C CYS A 185 -5.93 4.62 -13.47
N LEU A 186 -6.73 5.58 -13.94
CA LEU A 186 -6.48 7.00 -13.69
C LEU A 186 -6.56 7.33 -12.20
N LEU A 187 -7.61 6.86 -11.52
CA LEU A 187 -7.82 7.08 -10.09
C LEU A 187 -6.72 6.42 -9.26
N ALA A 188 -6.37 5.15 -9.54
CA ALA A 188 -5.34 4.41 -8.84
C ALA A 188 -3.96 5.04 -9.05
N GLY A 189 -3.64 5.43 -10.28
CA GLY A 189 -2.41 6.18 -10.59
C GLY A 189 -2.34 7.50 -9.85
N PHE A 190 -3.45 8.26 -9.78
CA PHE A 190 -3.52 9.53 -9.08
C PHE A 190 -3.34 9.38 -7.56
N VAL A 191 -4.09 8.46 -6.93
CA VAL A 191 -3.99 8.20 -5.49
C VAL A 191 -2.59 7.73 -5.10
N THR A 192 -2.02 6.79 -5.87
CA THR A 192 -0.66 6.30 -5.67
C THR A 192 0.36 7.43 -5.83
N ALA A 193 0.24 8.25 -6.86
CA ALA A 193 1.13 9.40 -7.07
C ALA A 193 1.07 10.41 -5.91
N CYS A 194 -0.13 10.71 -5.42
CA CYS A 194 -0.32 11.58 -4.25
C CYS A 194 0.29 10.98 -2.98
N ALA A 195 0.09 9.68 -2.73
CA ALA A 195 0.69 8.97 -1.58
C ALA A 195 2.22 9.01 -1.66
N MET A 196 2.80 8.71 -2.83
CA MET A 196 4.24 8.76 -3.05
C MET A 196 4.79 10.19 -2.91
N ALA A 197 4.15 11.18 -3.51
CA ALA A 197 4.54 12.59 -3.37
C ALA A 197 4.47 13.07 -1.91
N TRP A 198 3.49 12.59 -1.16
CA TRP A 198 3.38 12.89 0.29
C TRP A 198 4.51 12.24 1.09
N LEU A 199 4.74 10.94 0.93
CA LEU A 199 5.77 10.20 1.67
C LEU A 199 7.19 10.61 1.28
N ASN A 200 7.41 11.09 0.05
CA ASN A 200 8.72 11.57 -0.43
C ASN A 200 9.35 12.64 0.46
N ARG A 201 8.52 13.40 1.20
CA ARG A 201 8.99 14.43 2.15
C ARG A 201 9.78 13.85 3.31
N TYR A 202 9.56 12.57 3.63
CA TYR A 202 10.12 11.88 4.79
C TYR A 202 11.21 10.88 4.42
N VAL A 203 11.44 10.65 3.12
CA VAL A 203 12.52 9.77 2.67
C VAL A 203 13.85 10.50 2.69
N SER A 204 14.90 9.83 3.19
CA SER A 204 16.24 10.40 3.29
C SER A 204 16.82 10.76 1.93
N GLY A 205 17.55 11.89 1.90
CA GLY A 205 18.34 12.30 0.75
C GLY A 205 19.32 11.20 0.30
N GLY A 206 19.72 11.28 -0.95
CA GLY A 206 20.58 10.33 -1.63
C GLY A 206 20.46 10.57 -3.13
N SER A 207 20.93 9.62 -3.92
CA SER A 207 20.70 9.67 -5.37
C SER A 207 19.21 9.59 -5.68
N ARG A 208 18.79 10.12 -6.83
CA ARG A 208 17.39 10.01 -7.31
C ARG A 208 16.95 8.55 -7.40
N ILE A 209 17.83 7.68 -7.87
CA ILE A 209 17.59 6.23 -8.02
C ILE A 209 17.33 5.60 -6.65
N LYS A 210 18.20 5.81 -5.65
CA LYS A 210 18.01 5.26 -4.30
C LYS A 210 16.66 5.66 -3.71
N ARG A 211 16.27 6.93 -3.89
CA ARG A 211 14.99 7.42 -3.40
C ARG A 211 13.80 6.80 -4.11
N ALA A 212 13.87 6.70 -5.45
CA ALA A 212 12.83 6.04 -6.24
C ALA A 212 12.66 4.56 -5.86
N LEU A 213 13.77 3.84 -5.63
CA LEU A 213 13.74 2.45 -5.13
C LEU A 213 13.12 2.34 -3.73
N ILE A 214 13.41 3.28 -2.82
CA ILE A 214 12.77 3.28 -1.50
C ILE A 214 11.27 3.57 -1.63
N MET A 215 10.88 4.56 -2.44
CA MET A 215 9.48 4.96 -2.60
C MET A 215 8.65 3.92 -3.35
N GLY A 216 9.03 3.61 -4.58
CA GLY A 216 8.30 2.71 -5.46
C GLY A 216 8.59 1.24 -5.16
N GLY A 217 9.86 0.86 -4.93
CA GLY A 217 10.23 -0.53 -4.68
C GLY A 217 9.88 -1.02 -3.27
N LEU A 218 10.22 -0.24 -2.23
CA LEU A 218 9.99 -0.68 -0.85
C LEU A 218 8.63 -0.22 -0.31
N LEU A 219 8.37 1.11 -0.23
CA LEU A 219 7.17 1.61 0.43
C LEU A 219 5.88 1.27 -0.32
N PHE A 220 5.92 1.29 -1.65
CA PHE A 220 4.79 0.91 -2.47
C PHE A 220 4.83 -0.58 -2.85
N GLY A 221 5.94 -1.07 -3.41
CA GLY A 221 6.02 -2.41 -3.99
C GLY A 221 5.88 -3.54 -2.98
N VAL A 222 6.51 -3.41 -1.79
CA VAL A 222 6.33 -4.41 -0.72
C VAL A 222 4.91 -4.35 -0.16
N ASP A 223 4.35 -3.16 0.04
CA ASP A 223 2.97 -2.98 0.50
C ASP A 223 1.98 -3.61 -0.49
N LEU A 224 2.12 -3.32 -1.79
CA LEU A 224 1.29 -3.90 -2.84
C LEU A 224 1.45 -5.42 -2.97
N PHE A 225 2.68 -5.93 -2.85
CA PHE A 225 2.92 -7.38 -2.87
C PHE A 225 2.15 -8.06 -1.74
N LEU A 226 2.27 -7.54 -0.53
CA LEU A 226 1.58 -8.11 0.63
C LEU A 226 0.05 -8.00 0.50
N PHE A 227 -0.46 -6.91 -0.08
CA PHE A 227 -1.87 -6.75 -0.39
C PHE A 227 -2.37 -7.79 -1.40
N ASN A 228 -1.73 -7.93 -2.54
CA ASN A 228 -2.18 -8.83 -3.61
C ASN A 228 -2.20 -10.30 -3.18
N PHE A 229 -1.28 -10.71 -2.32
CA PHE A 229 -1.17 -12.10 -1.88
C PHE A 229 -2.15 -12.50 -0.76
N PHE A 230 -3.07 -11.62 -0.35
CA PHE A 230 -4.27 -12.04 0.37
C PHE A 230 -5.27 -12.79 -0.52
N MET A 231 -5.32 -12.48 -1.82
CA MET A 231 -6.26 -13.08 -2.76
C MET A 231 -6.13 -14.62 -2.87
N PRO A 232 -4.93 -15.21 -3.03
CA PRO A 232 -4.76 -16.66 -3.12
C PRO A 232 -5.14 -17.43 -1.85
N LEU A 233 -5.27 -16.75 -0.72
CA LEU A 233 -5.71 -17.39 0.53
C LEU A 233 -7.21 -17.67 0.52
N VAL A 234 -7.97 -16.88 -0.23
CA VAL A 234 -9.42 -16.93 -0.27
C VAL A 234 -9.92 -17.61 -1.54
N PHE A 235 -9.34 -17.29 -2.69
CA PHE A 235 -9.75 -17.74 -4.02
C PHE A 235 -8.63 -18.46 -4.76
N THR A 236 -9.00 -19.33 -5.69
CA THR A 236 -8.06 -19.88 -6.67
C THR A 236 -7.61 -18.78 -7.60
N ALA A 237 -6.37 -18.31 -7.42
CA ALA A 237 -5.77 -17.23 -8.19
C ALA A 237 -4.60 -17.74 -9.03
N ASP A 238 -4.39 -17.16 -10.21
CA ASP A 238 -3.19 -17.37 -11.01
C ASP A 238 -2.01 -16.61 -10.37
N ILE A 239 -1.10 -17.36 -9.76
CA ILE A 239 0.08 -16.79 -9.07
C ILE A 239 1.02 -16.06 -10.03
N PRO A 240 1.39 -16.60 -11.22
CA PRO A 240 2.11 -15.86 -12.25
C PRO A 240 1.47 -14.52 -12.61
N ASP A 241 0.15 -14.47 -12.80
CA ASP A 241 -0.58 -13.23 -13.06
C ASP A 241 -0.43 -12.20 -11.93
N LEU A 242 -0.60 -12.63 -10.67
CA LEU A 242 -0.42 -11.76 -9.51
C LEU A 242 1.00 -11.23 -9.37
N ILE A 243 2.00 -12.07 -9.65
CA ILE A 243 3.42 -11.65 -9.64
C ILE A 243 3.66 -10.62 -10.74
N LEU A 244 3.23 -10.92 -11.97
CA LEU A 244 3.42 -10.04 -13.11
C LEU A 244 2.77 -8.67 -12.89
N ARG A 245 1.53 -8.65 -12.43
CA ARG A 245 0.77 -7.44 -12.05
C ARG A 245 1.52 -6.62 -11.01
N THR A 246 1.93 -7.27 -9.91
CA THR A 246 2.60 -6.59 -8.79
C THR A 246 3.95 -6.01 -9.21
N LEU A 247 4.75 -6.77 -9.97
CA LEU A 247 6.06 -6.33 -10.45
C LEU A 247 5.93 -5.19 -11.45
N THR A 248 4.96 -5.25 -12.38
CA THR A 248 4.75 -4.18 -13.37
C THR A 248 4.31 -2.90 -12.71
N ASP A 249 3.36 -2.93 -11.77
CA ASP A 249 2.92 -1.75 -11.02
C ASP A 249 4.07 -1.17 -10.19
N THR A 250 4.82 -2.03 -9.49
CA THR A 250 5.98 -1.63 -8.69
C THR A 250 7.05 -0.96 -9.56
N PHE A 251 7.35 -1.52 -10.72
CA PHE A 251 8.30 -0.96 -11.67
C PHE A 251 7.82 0.38 -12.21
N ALA A 252 6.58 0.46 -12.67
CA ALA A 252 5.97 1.68 -13.21
C ALA A 252 6.00 2.83 -12.19
N VAL A 253 5.58 2.57 -10.94
CA VAL A 253 5.61 3.56 -9.86
C VAL A 253 7.05 3.94 -9.50
N THR A 254 7.98 2.98 -9.48
CA THR A 254 9.40 3.26 -9.19
C THR A 254 10.01 4.18 -10.24
N VAL A 255 9.77 3.90 -11.53
CA VAL A 255 10.22 4.76 -12.64
C VAL A 255 9.59 6.15 -12.51
N GLY A 256 8.29 6.24 -12.27
CA GLY A 256 7.60 7.51 -12.06
C GLY A 256 8.18 8.31 -10.87
N CYS A 257 8.56 7.64 -9.79
CA CYS A 257 9.17 8.28 -8.62
C CYS A 257 10.55 8.91 -8.89
N LEU A 258 11.23 8.59 -9.99
CA LEU A 258 12.45 9.30 -10.41
C LEU A 258 12.20 10.79 -10.69
N ALA A 259 10.99 11.16 -11.06
CA ALA A 259 10.59 12.55 -11.29
C ALA A 259 10.40 13.35 -9.99
N LEU A 260 10.23 12.69 -8.83
CA LEU A 260 10.02 13.39 -7.56
C LEU A 260 11.23 14.23 -7.15
N PRO A 261 11.01 15.49 -6.72
CA PRO A 261 12.10 16.40 -6.36
C PRO A 261 12.81 15.92 -5.09
N ASN A 262 14.11 16.22 -4.99
CA ASN A 262 14.85 16.01 -3.75
C ASN A 262 14.39 17.03 -2.70
N SER A 263 13.83 16.54 -1.60
CA SER A 263 13.32 17.39 -0.52
C SER A 263 14.41 18.11 0.31
N GLN A 264 15.69 17.79 0.07
CA GLN A 264 16.80 18.23 0.94
C GLN A 264 17.78 19.23 0.34
N LYS A 265 17.63 19.71 -0.89
CA LYS A 265 18.57 20.70 -1.45
C LYS A 265 18.42 22.12 -0.89
N GLY A 266 17.65 22.34 0.17
CA GLY A 266 17.45 23.64 0.80
C GLY A 266 18.12 23.86 2.15
N ALA A 267 18.89 22.89 2.69
CA ALA A 267 19.40 22.97 4.06
C ALA A 267 20.90 23.32 4.20
N CYS A 268 21.57 23.65 3.10
CA CYS A 268 23.02 23.96 3.10
C CYS A 268 23.36 25.25 2.36
N ILE A 269 22.57 26.31 2.48
CA ILE A 269 23.02 27.66 2.14
C ILE A 269 22.39 28.55 3.19
N ASP A 270 23.10 28.79 4.27
CA ASP A 270 23.11 29.88 5.23
C ASP A 270 23.73 29.35 6.53
N GLY A 271 25.06 29.30 6.55
CA GLY A 271 25.92 29.12 7.70
C GLY A 271 27.10 30.08 7.59
#